data_eb491679713c607af0bbd13e36756f42
#
_entry.id   eb491679713c607af0bbd13e36756f42
#
_cell.length_a   1.000
_cell.length_b   1.000
_cell.length_c   1.000
_cell.angle_alpha   90.00
_cell.angle_beta   90.00
_cell.angle_gamma   90.00
#
_symmetry.space_group_name_H-M   'P 1'
#
loop_
_entity.id
_entity.type
_entity.pdbx_description
1 polymer ?
#
loop_
_entity_poly.entity_id
_entity_poly.type
_entity_poly.pdbx_seq_one_letter_code
_entity_poly.pdbx_strand_id
1 'polypeptide(L)'
;MNRTEKWTKTLAESRAALLETLNGLSPKQWERVVYGEGDQWTVGTIVGHLIDSERGMSIHVHKIRKGEETLPADFDLTRWNAGVKQRVGNPSPAELLAGLEATRARTLQGLNALAEGDWERTGRHPSRGVITVEHYYETIAGHELMHLTHIRNALQAA
;
A
#
# COMPACT_ATOMS: atom_id res chain seq x y z
N MET A 1 -6.24 11.16 22.06
CA MET A 1 -6.39 10.26 20.90
C MET A 1 -5.52 9.03 21.12
N ASN A 2 -6.13 7.83 21.12
CA ASN A 2 -5.36 6.60 21.23
C ASN A 2 -4.73 6.22 19.87
N ARG A 3 -3.88 5.18 19.86
CA ARG A 3 -3.18 4.75 18.64
C ARG A 3 -4.14 4.32 17.53
N THR A 4 -5.21 3.62 17.86
CA THR A 4 -6.22 3.20 16.88
C THR A 4 -6.85 4.40 16.18
N GLU A 5 -7.25 5.40 16.94
CA GLU A 5 -7.82 6.64 16.41
C GLU A 5 -6.81 7.41 15.56
N LYS A 6 -5.58 7.52 16.05
CA LYS A 6 -4.49 8.19 15.33
C LYS A 6 -4.28 7.59 13.94
N TRP A 7 -4.13 6.27 13.87
CA TRP A 7 -3.83 5.61 12.59
C TRP A 7 -5.05 5.52 11.69
N THR A 8 -6.25 5.37 12.25
CA THR A 8 -7.50 5.47 11.47
C THR A 8 -7.58 6.82 10.76
N LYS A 9 -7.29 7.91 11.49
CA LYS A 9 -7.29 9.26 10.93
C LYS A 9 -6.20 9.44 9.87
N THR A 10 -4.97 9.01 10.16
CA THR A 10 -3.84 9.14 9.24
C THR A 10 -4.10 8.39 7.93
N LEU A 11 -4.62 7.17 8.02
CA LEU A 11 -4.97 6.37 6.84
C LEU A 11 -6.13 6.99 6.05
N ALA A 12 -7.11 7.58 6.72
CA ALA A 12 -8.22 8.26 6.06
C ALA A 12 -7.72 9.50 5.29
N GLU A 13 -6.82 10.27 5.88
CA GLU A 13 -6.26 11.47 5.26
C GLU A 13 -5.40 11.12 4.03
N SER A 14 -4.54 10.12 4.12
CA SER A 14 -3.72 9.71 2.99
C SER A 14 -4.57 9.17 1.83
N ARG A 15 -5.59 8.39 2.13
CA ARG A 15 -6.50 7.86 1.12
C ARG A 15 -7.34 8.97 0.48
N ALA A 16 -7.84 9.92 1.27
CA ALA A 16 -8.58 11.05 0.73
C ALA A 16 -7.75 11.85 -0.27
N ALA A 17 -6.48 12.08 0.04
CA ALA A 17 -5.56 12.78 -0.87
C ALA A 17 -5.34 11.99 -2.17
N LEU A 18 -5.17 10.68 -2.10
CA LEU A 18 -5.03 9.83 -3.27
C LEU A 18 -6.30 9.86 -4.14
N LEU A 19 -7.46 9.67 -3.53
CA LEU A 19 -8.74 9.65 -4.26
C LEU A 19 -9.08 10.99 -4.90
N GLU A 20 -8.72 12.11 -4.28
CA GLU A 20 -8.90 13.43 -4.85
C GLU A 20 -8.22 13.53 -6.23
N THR A 21 -7.03 12.96 -6.35
CA THR A 21 -6.31 12.90 -7.63
C THR A 21 -6.92 11.87 -8.59
N LEU A 22 -7.17 10.65 -8.12
CA LEU A 22 -7.59 9.55 -8.99
C LEU A 22 -9.00 9.71 -9.54
N ASN A 23 -9.94 10.26 -8.76
CA ASN A 23 -11.34 10.37 -9.17
C ASN A 23 -11.56 11.31 -10.36
N GLY A 24 -10.62 12.22 -10.62
CA GLY A 24 -10.73 13.15 -11.74
C GLY A 24 -10.00 12.72 -13.01
N LEU A 25 -9.36 11.55 -13.02
CA LEU A 25 -8.52 11.14 -14.15
C LEU A 25 -9.32 10.60 -15.32
N SER A 26 -8.92 11.01 -16.53
CA SER A 26 -9.39 10.41 -17.78
C SER A 26 -8.75 9.03 -17.98
N PRO A 27 -9.32 8.16 -18.83
CA PRO A 27 -8.69 6.87 -19.15
C PRO A 27 -7.24 7.03 -19.62
N LYS A 28 -6.95 8.06 -20.42
CA LYS A 28 -5.61 8.33 -20.90
C LYS A 28 -4.65 8.71 -19.78
N GLN A 29 -5.12 9.44 -18.77
CA GLN A 29 -4.28 9.79 -17.60
C GLN A 29 -3.97 8.59 -16.74
N TRP A 30 -4.87 7.61 -16.63
CA TRP A 30 -4.59 6.35 -15.95
C TRP A 30 -3.45 5.57 -16.61
N GLU A 31 -3.26 5.74 -17.90
CA GLU A 31 -2.18 5.11 -18.68
C GLU A 31 -0.89 5.93 -18.70
N ARG A 32 -0.86 7.10 -18.06
CA ARG A 32 0.34 7.93 -17.99
C ARG A 32 1.47 7.18 -17.30
N VAL A 33 2.64 7.14 -17.96
CA VAL A 33 3.85 6.54 -17.40
C VAL A 33 4.38 7.45 -16.29
N VAL A 34 4.61 6.86 -15.13
CA VAL A 34 5.19 7.53 -13.95
C VAL A 34 6.65 7.15 -13.80
N TYR A 35 6.96 5.84 -13.89
CA TYR A 35 8.32 5.33 -13.86
C TYR A 35 8.66 4.77 -15.24
N GLY A 36 9.65 5.38 -15.91
CA GLY A 36 9.99 5.06 -17.29
C GLY A 36 11.21 4.17 -17.47
N GLU A 37 11.96 3.90 -16.41
CA GLU A 37 13.15 3.04 -16.48
C GLU A 37 12.79 1.58 -16.23
N GLY A 38 13.40 0.68 -17.00
CA GLY A 38 13.11 -0.75 -16.90
C GLY A 38 11.67 -1.06 -17.31
N ASP A 39 10.97 -1.84 -16.51
CA ASP A 39 9.54 -2.06 -16.67
C ASP A 39 8.80 -0.76 -16.37
N GLN A 40 8.14 -0.21 -17.37
CA GLN A 40 7.40 1.03 -17.20
C GLN A 40 6.17 0.83 -16.31
N TRP A 41 6.00 1.73 -15.35
CA TRP A 41 4.84 1.73 -14.46
C TRP A 41 3.96 2.94 -14.77
N THR A 42 2.71 2.65 -15.11
CA THR A 42 1.69 3.68 -15.30
C THR A 42 1.04 4.04 -13.97
N VAL A 43 0.19 5.07 -13.98
CA VAL A 43 -0.66 5.39 -12.81
C VAL A 43 -1.43 4.15 -12.35
N GLY A 44 -2.07 3.44 -13.29
CA GLY A 44 -2.80 2.21 -12.98
C GLY A 44 -1.93 1.12 -12.36
N THR A 45 -0.71 0.94 -12.87
CA THR A 45 0.25 -0.02 -12.31
C THR A 45 0.58 0.32 -10.86
N ILE A 46 0.82 1.60 -10.58
CA ILE A 46 1.16 2.07 -9.23
C ILE A 46 -0.02 1.84 -8.27
N VAL A 47 -1.24 2.16 -8.69
CA VAL A 47 -2.42 1.95 -7.84
C VAL A 47 -2.59 0.45 -7.55
N GLY A 48 -2.41 -0.41 -8.54
CA GLY A 48 -2.42 -1.86 -8.34
C GLY A 48 -1.32 -2.33 -7.38
N HIS A 49 -0.13 -1.73 -7.47
CA HIS A 49 0.97 -2.00 -6.55
C HIS A 49 0.63 -1.56 -5.11
N LEU A 50 -0.02 -0.42 -4.95
CA LEU A 50 -0.48 0.03 -3.62
C LEU A 50 -1.48 -0.96 -3.00
N ILE A 51 -2.41 -1.47 -3.81
CA ILE A 51 -3.38 -2.48 -3.36
C ILE A 51 -2.65 -3.76 -2.93
N ASP A 52 -1.75 -4.26 -3.75
CA ASP A 52 -0.98 -5.49 -3.49
C ASP A 52 -0.13 -5.36 -2.22
N SER A 53 0.57 -4.24 -2.07
CA SER A 53 1.42 -3.97 -0.92
C SER A 53 0.63 -3.83 0.38
N GLU A 54 -0.46 -3.09 0.36
CA GLU A 54 -1.30 -2.92 1.56
C GLU A 54 -1.91 -4.24 1.99
N ARG A 55 -2.39 -5.04 1.04
CA ARG A 55 -2.92 -6.38 1.33
C ARG A 55 -1.85 -7.25 2.00
N GLY A 56 -0.64 -7.24 1.47
CA GLY A 56 0.48 -7.98 2.05
C GLY A 56 0.80 -7.52 3.47
N MET A 57 0.84 -6.21 3.70
CA MET A 57 1.10 -5.65 5.03
C MET A 57 -0.01 -5.98 6.03
N SER A 58 -1.26 -5.97 5.61
CA SER A 58 -2.39 -6.40 6.46
C SER A 58 -2.28 -7.88 6.87
N ILE A 59 -1.86 -8.73 5.94
CA ILE A 59 -1.61 -10.15 6.22
C ILE A 59 -0.45 -10.29 7.21
N HIS A 60 0.62 -9.51 7.07
CA HIS A 60 1.75 -9.52 7.99
C HIS A 60 1.33 -9.16 9.41
N VAL A 61 0.54 -8.10 9.59
CA VAL A 61 0.02 -7.71 10.90
C VAL A 61 -0.76 -8.86 11.53
N HIS A 62 -1.63 -9.51 10.75
CA HIS A 62 -2.40 -10.66 11.21
C HIS A 62 -1.49 -11.82 11.68
N LYS A 63 -0.46 -12.14 10.89
CA LYS A 63 0.52 -13.18 11.25
C LYS A 63 1.29 -12.82 12.51
N ILE A 64 1.74 -11.57 12.64
CA ILE A 64 2.46 -11.09 13.83
C ILE A 64 1.61 -11.29 15.08
N ARG A 65 0.32 -10.95 15.02
CA ARG A 65 -0.59 -11.14 16.14
C ARG A 65 -0.73 -12.60 16.54
N LYS A 66 -0.62 -13.52 15.61
CA LYS A 66 -0.66 -14.97 15.86
C LYS A 66 0.69 -15.55 16.27
N GLY A 67 1.76 -14.76 16.29
CA GLY A 67 3.11 -15.25 16.54
C GLY A 67 3.71 -16.03 15.37
N GLU A 68 3.20 -15.85 14.17
CA GLU A 68 3.68 -16.50 12.95
C GLU A 68 4.73 -15.65 12.24
N GLU A 69 5.64 -16.30 11.51
CA GLU A 69 6.63 -15.63 10.68
C GLU A 69 5.97 -14.95 9.48
N THR A 70 6.33 -13.69 9.19
CA THR A 70 5.80 -12.94 8.06
C THR A 70 6.48 -13.32 6.75
N LEU A 71 7.80 -13.20 6.71
CA LEU A 71 8.65 -13.53 5.57
C LEU A 71 9.87 -14.28 6.04
N PRO A 72 10.40 -15.23 5.24
CA PRO A 72 11.64 -15.90 5.58
C PRO A 72 12.82 -14.94 5.52
N ALA A 73 13.91 -15.26 6.23
CA ALA A 73 15.11 -14.43 6.29
C ALA A 73 15.80 -14.28 4.92
N ASP A 74 15.60 -15.23 4.03
CA ASP A 74 16.17 -15.25 2.67
C ASP A 74 15.23 -14.66 1.60
N PHE A 75 14.20 -13.91 2.01
CA PHE A 75 13.28 -13.25 1.08
C PHE A 75 14.04 -12.32 0.12
N ASP A 76 13.80 -12.49 -1.17
CA ASP A 76 14.45 -11.71 -2.23
C ASP A 76 13.51 -10.59 -2.73
N LEU A 77 13.75 -9.36 -2.26
CA LEU A 77 12.96 -8.19 -2.62
C LEU A 77 13.08 -7.86 -4.11
N THR A 78 14.27 -7.98 -4.69
CA THR A 78 14.50 -7.68 -6.11
C THR A 78 13.65 -8.57 -6.99
N ARG A 79 13.64 -9.87 -6.69
CA ARG A 79 12.82 -10.86 -7.42
C ARG A 79 11.33 -10.59 -7.23
N TRP A 80 10.92 -10.24 -6.01
CA TRP A 80 9.54 -9.89 -5.70
C TRP A 80 9.09 -8.67 -6.50
N ASN A 81 9.90 -7.59 -6.52
CA ASN A 81 9.59 -6.37 -7.24
C ASN A 81 9.53 -6.59 -8.75
N ALA A 82 10.35 -7.47 -9.30
CA ALA A 82 10.33 -7.81 -10.72
C ALA A 82 9.00 -8.44 -11.15
N GLY A 83 8.24 -9.02 -10.22
CA GLY A 83 6.93 -9.62 -10.50
C GLY A 83 5.73 -8.70 -10.33
N VAL A 84 5.94 -7.43 -9.95
CA VAL A 84 4.83 -6.50 -9.65
C VAL A 84 3.86 -6.35 -10.81
N LYS A 85 4.33 -6.05 -12.01
CA LYS A 85 3.46 -5.86 -13.18
C LYS A 85 2.65 -7.10 -13.51
N GLN A 86 3.25 -8.26 -13.37
CA GLN A 86 2.57 -9.53 -13.63
C GLN A 86 1.45 -9.77 -12.60
N ARG A 87 1.72 -9.50 -11.32
CA ARG A 87 0.73 -9.67 -10.26
C ARG A 87 -0.42 -8.67 -10.37
N VAL A 88 -0.10 -7.42 -10.70
CA VAL A 88 -1.10 -6.35 -10.87
C VAL A 88 -1.98 -6.62 -12.10
N GLY A 89 -1.38 -7.12 -13.19
CA GLY A 89 -2.11 -7.32 -14.44
C GLY A 89 -2.52 -6.00 -15.07
N ASN A 90 -3.71 -5.98 -15.66
CA ASN A 90 -4.24 -4.80 -16.35
C ASN A 90 -5.70 -4.52 -15.96
N PRO A 91 -5.99 -4.27 -14.66
CA PRO A 91 -7.34 -3.97 -14.22
C PRO A 91 -7.82 -2.61 -14.71
N SER A 92 -9.13 -2.46 -14.85
CA SER A 92 -9.73 -1.17 -15.22
C SER A 92 -9.61 -0.17 -14.06
N PRO A 93 -9.72 1.16 -14.34
CA PRO A 93 -9.79 2.15 -13.27
C PRO A 93 -10.87 1.86 -12.22
N ALA A 94 -12.05 1.41 -12.65
CA ALA A 94 -13.14 1.07 -11.73
C ALA A 94 -12.76 -0.10 -10.82
N GLU A 95 -12.11 -1.13 -11.36
CA GLU A 95 -11.61 -2.26 -10.59
C GLU A 95 -10.52 -1.84 -9.59
N LEU A 96 -9.65 -0.92 -9.99
CA LEU A 96 -8.60 -0.38 -9.11
C LEU A 96 -9.20 0.43 -7.95
N LEU A 97 -10.17 1.30 -8.23
CA LEU A 97 -10.82 2.07 -7.17
C LEU A 97 -11.57 1.16 -6.19
N ALA A 98 -12.26 0.14 -6.69
CA ALA A 98 -12.92 -0.87 -5.86
C ALA A 98 -11.91 -1.67 -5.02
N GLY A 99 -10.76 -2.00 -5.61
CA GLY A 99 -9.67 -2.72 -4.92
C GLY A 99 -9.07 -1.90 -3.78
N LEU A 100 -8.87 -0.60 -3.98
CA LEU A 100 -8.42 0.31 -2.93
C LEU A 100 -9.38 0.30 -1.74
N GLU A 101 -10.67 0.39 -2.01
CA GLU A 101 -11.70 0.39 -0.96
C GLU A 101 -11.74 -0.93 -0.19
N ALA A 102 -11.77 -2.05 -0.92
CA ALA A 102 -11.82 -3.39 -0.31
C ALA A 102 -10.59 -3.68 0.54
N THR A 103 -9.40 -3.32 0.06
CA THR A 103 -8.16 -3.53 0.80
C THR A 103 -8.10 -2.68 2.07
N ARG A 104 -8.50 -1.40 1.97
CA ARG A 104 -8.51 -0.51 3.14
C ARG A 104 -9.52 -0.99 4.19
N ALA A 105 -10.67 -1.51 3.78
CA ALA A 105 -11.63 -2.08 4.72
C ALA A 105 -11.02 -3.21 5.55
N ARG A 106 -10.22 -4.08 4.93
CA ARG A 106 -9.50 -5.14 5.64
C ARG A 106 -8.42 -4.58 6.57
N THR A 107 -7.67 -3.59 6.12
CA THR A 107 -6.65 -2.92 6.93
C THR A 107 -7.28 -2.34 8.20
N LEU A 108 -8.39 -1.63 8.07
CA LEU A 108 -9.10 -1.03 9.20
C LEU A 108 -9.70 -2.09 10.13
N GLN A 109 -10.20 -3.18 9.59
CA GLN A 109 -10.70 -4.29 10.40
C GLN A 109 -9.58 -4.85 11.29
N GLY A 110 -8.39 -5.08 10.73
CA GLY A 110 -7.22 -5.54 11.48
C GLY A 110 -6.77 -4.52 12.53
N LEU A 111 -6.75 -3.23 12.16
CA LEU A 111 -6.39 -2.13 13.06
C LEU A 111 -7.33 -2.09 14.28
N ASN A 112 -8.62 -2.19 14.05
CA ASN A 112 -9.63 -2.14 15.12
C ASN A 112 -9.61 -3.38 16.01
N ALA A 113 -9.03 -4.48 15.55
CA ALA A 113 -8.92 -5.72 16.31
C ALA A 113 -7.66 -5.80 17.20
N LEU A 114 -6.74 -4.83 17.10
CA LEU A 114 -5.50 -4.83 17.88
C LEU A 114 -5.76 -4.65 19.36
N ALA A 115 -5.10 -5.48 20.18
CA ALA A 115 -4.98 -5.28 21.61
C ALA A 115 -3.80 -4.35 21.89
N GLU A 116 -3.76 -3.72 23.08
CA GLU A 116 -2.69 -2.78 23.44
C GLU A 116 -1.30 -3.40 23.33
N GLY A 117 -1.15 -4.67 23.70
CA GLY A 117 0.14 -5.37 23.61
C GLY A 117 0.57 -5.76 22.20
N ASP A 118 -0.29 -5.62 21.19
CA ASP A 118 0.04 -5.98 19.82
C ASP A 118 0.91 -4.92 19.11
N TRP A 119 0.84 -3.67 19.53
CA TRP A 119 1.46 -2.53 18.83
C TRP A 119 2.99 -2.63 18.74
N GLU A 120 3.64 -3.16 19.78
CA GLU A 120 5.11 -3.30 19.86
C GLU A 120 5.62 -4.64 19.31
N ARG A 121 4.73 -5.55 18.94
CA ARG A 121 5.11 -6.80 18.30
C ARG A 121 5.76 -6.53 16.96
N THR A 122 6.68 -7.39 16.55
CA THR A 122 7.49 -7.16 15.35
C THR A 122 7.36 -8.29 14.33
N GLY A 123 7.66 -7.95 13.08
CA GLY A 123 7.76 -8.90 11.99
C GLY A 123 8.65 -8.35 10.88
N ARG A 124 9.12 -9.23 10.02
CA ARG A 124 9.99 -8.85 8.91
C ARG A 124 9.16 -8.25 7.77
N HIS A 125 9.50 -7.02 7.41
CA HIS A 125 8.95 -6.32 6.24
C HIS A 125 9.86 -6.55 5.03
N PRO A 126 9.31 -6.61 3.79
CA PRO A 126 10.12 -6.85 2.59
C PRO A 126 11.29 -5.90 2.37
N SER A 127 11.16 -4.62 2.73
CA SER A 127 12.16 -3.60 2.46
C SER A 127 12.67 -2.85 3.68
N ARG A 128 12.03 -2.99 4.85
CA ARG A 128 12.35 -2.21 6.04
C ARG A 128 12.95 -3.02 7.17
N GLY A 129 13.24 -4.30 6.95
CA GLY A 129 13.74 -5.19 7.98
C GLY A 129 12.67 -5.54 9.00
N VAL A 130 13.05 -5.75 10.25
CA VAL A 130 12.12 -6.08 11.34
C VAL A 130 11.54 -4.79 11.89
N ILE A 131 10.22 -4.63 11.81
CA ILE A 131 9.51 -3.43 12.26
C ILE A 131 8.33 -3.80 13.15
N THR A 132 7.84 -2.83 13.93
CA THR A 132 6.68 -3.03 14.81
C THR A 132 5.37 -3.00 14.02
N VAL A 133 4.30 -3.51 14.64
CA VAL A 133 2.94 -3.40 14.08
C VAL A 133 2.58 -1.93 13.81
N GLU A 134 2.89 -1.04 14.76
CA GLU A 134 2.64 0.41 14.55
C GLU A 134 3.36 0.91 13.31
N HIS A 135 4.60 0.52 13.10
CA HIS A 135 5.38 0.93 11.94
C HIS A 135 4.79 0.42 10.62
N TYR A 136 4.08 -0.72 10.63
CA TYR A 136 3.34 -1.17 9.44
C TYR A 136 2.29 -0.15 8.99
N TYR A 137 1.53 0.42 9.92
CA TYR A 137 0.52 1.42 9.57
C TYR A 137 1.14 2.73 9.09
N GLU A 138 2.22 3.15 9.71
CA GLU A 138 3.02 4.29 9.23
C GLU A 138 3.52 4.04 7.80
N THR A 139 4.00 2.83 7.52
CA THR A 139 4.50 2.45 6.20
C THR A 139 3.38 2.44 5.16
N ILE A 140 2.19 1.93 5.49
CA ILE A 140 1.05 1.94 4.57
C ILE A 140 0.71 3.38 4.15
N ALA A 141 0.56 4.28 5.12
CA ALA A 141 0.23 5.67 4.84
C ALA A 141 1.35 6.39 4.08
N GLY A 142 2.59 6.22 4.49
CA GLY A 142 3.75 6.87 3.87
C GLY A 142 3.99 6.38 2.44
N HIS A 143 3.82 5.09 2.18
CA HIS A 143 3.95 4.48 0.86
C HIS A 143 2.91 5.05 -0.12
N GLU A 144 1.67 5.18 0.35
CA GLU A 144 0.57 5.77 -0.43
C GLU A 144 0.87 7.22 -0.80
N LEU A 145 1.31 8.03 0.16
CA LEU A 145 1.64 9.44 -0.08
C LEU A 145 2.86 9.62 -0.99
N MET A 146 3.87 8.78 -0.84
CA MET A 146 5.06 8.82 -1.69
C MET A 146 4.69 8.60 -3.16
N HIS A 147 3.94 7.55 -3.44
CA HIS A 147 3.51 7.26 -4.81
C HIS A 147 2.55 8.31 -5.35
N LEU A 148 1.69 8.87 -4.50
CA LEU A 148 0.81 9.97 -4.89
C LEU A 148 1.60 11.18 -5.38
N THR A 149 2.68 11.54 -4.69
CA THR A 149 3.57 12.63 -5.11
C THR A 149 4.13 12.36 -6.51
N HIS A 150 4.59 11.15 -6.77
CA HIS A 150 5.14 10.76 -8.07
C HIS A 150 4.06 10.79 -9.16
N ILE A 151 2.86 10.34 -8.87
CA ILE A 151 1.72 10.38 -9.80
C ILE A 151 1.39 11.84 -10.16
N ARG A 152 1.28 12.71 -9.16
CA ARG A 152 0.97 14.13 -9.38
C ARG A 152 2.04 14.80 -10.24
N ASN A 153 3.30 14.51 -9.96
CA ASN A 153 4.41 15.07 -10.76
C ASN A 153 4.34 14.61 -12.21
N ALA A 154 4.06 13.34 -12.47
CA ALA A 154 3.94 12.81 -13.82
C ALA A 154 2.75 13.41 -14.57
N LEU A 155 1.62 13.65 -13.89
CA LEU A 155 0.45 14.25 -14.49
C LEU A 155 0.67 15.73 -14.87
N GLN A 156 1.46 16.44 -14.07
CA GLN A 156 1.79 17.84 -14.33
C GLN A 156 2.83 18.02 -15.43
N ALA A 157 3.70 17.04 -15.65
CA ALA A 157 4.79 17.09 -16.61
C ALA A 157 4.33 16.92 -18.06
N ALA A 158 3.06 16.67 -18.31
CA ALA A 158 2.54 16.38 -19.64
C ALA A 158 2.26 17.62 -20.49
#